data_7bf50384383457c9273ae41a5fa76bc1
#
_entry.id   7bf50384383457c9273ae41a5fa76bc1
#
_cell.length_a   1.000
_cell.length_b   1.000
_cell.length_c   1.000
_cell.angle_alpha   90.00
_cell.angle_beta   90.00
_cell.angle_gamma   90.00
#
_symmetry.space_group_name_H-M   'P 1'
#
loop_
_entity.id
_entity.type
_entity.pdbx_description
1 polymer ?
#
loop_
_entity_poly.entity_id
_entity_poly.type
_entity_poly.pdbx_seq_one_letter_code
_entity_poly.pdbx_strand_id
1 'polypeptide(L)'
;MKIKNVVFVAALAALATLTSCGGGKKGGLPNFGDDEFAVVTIGTTSAALQTTYPATIKGIQDVEVRPKVSGFITKVFVHEGQTVSAGQPLFSIDSETYQAAVRSAAAAVNTAKAQANTAKLTYENNKKLFDSKIIGQYELSTAANSYATAKAQVAQTEAALASAREQLTWCTVTSPSAGVV
;
A
#
# COMPACT_ATOMS: atom_id res chain seq x y z
N MET A 1 -25.32 -87.22 -17.05
CA MET A 1 -25.15 -88.08 -15.86
C MET A 1 -24.65 -87.25 -14.70
N LYS A 2 -25.27 -86.06 -14.39
CA LYS A 2 -24.86 -85.23 -13.25
C LYS A 2 -26.01 -84.63 -12.40
N ILE A 3 -27.25 -84.84 -12.79
CA ILE A 3 -28.42 -84.31 -12.06
C ILE A 3 -28.92 -85.25 -10.95
N LYS A 4 -28.70 -86.57 -11.07
CA LYS A 4 -29.08 -87.52 -10.03
C LYS A 4 -28.28 -87.35 -8.71
N ASN A 5 -27.03 -86.95 -8.78
CA ASN A 5 -26.19 -86.81 -7.57
C ASN A 5 -26.51 -85.52 -6.76
N VAL A 6 -27.00 -84.48 -7.41
CA VAL A 6 -27.36 -83.24 -6.73
C VAL A 6 -28.68 -83.39 -5.95
N VAL A 7 -29.61 -84.13 -6.47
CA VAL A 7 -30.90 -84.41 -5.81
C VAL A 7 -30.69 -85.32 -4.60
N PHE A 8 -29.71 -86.27 -4.63
CA PHE A 8 -29.41 -87.15 -3.53
C PHE A 8 -28.73 -86.46 -2.39
N VAL A 9 -27.86 -85.49 -2.65
CA VAL A 9 -27.21 -84.65 -1.64
C VAL A 9 -28.17 -83.69 -0.96
N ALA A 10 -29.13 -83.11 -1.75
CA ALA A 10 -30.17 -82.25 -1.20
C ALA A 10 -31.20 -83.03 -0.31
N ALA A 11 -31.47 -84.29 -0.63
CA ALA A 11 -32.34 -85.14 0.20
C ALA A 11 -31.71 -85.57 1.48
N LEU A 12 -30.33 -85.75 1.52
CA LEU A 12 -29.61 -86.11 2.74
C LEU A 12 -29.48 -84.92 3.69
N ALA A 13 -29.37 -83.73 3.19
CA ALA A 13 -29.32 -82.49 3.97
C ALA A 13 -30.67 -82.18 4.65
N ALA A 14 -31.77 -82.51 4.05
CA ALA A 14 -33.13 -82.33 4.58
C ALA A 14 -33.50 -83.29 5.72
N LEU A 15 -32.83 -84.45 5.78
CA LEU A 15 -33.09 -85.44 6.86
C LEU A 15 -32.27 -85.16 8.15
N ALA A 16 -31.24 -84.37 8.05
CA ALA A 16 -30.40 -84.02 9.22
C ALA A 16 -31.00 -82.97 10.13
N THR A 17 -32.04 -82.25 9.72
CA THR A 17 -32.64 -81.17 10.47
C THR A 17 -33.82 -81.54 11.37
N LEU A 18 -34.20 -82.82 11.43
CA LEU A 18 -35.39 -83.32 12.13
C LEU A 18 -35.09 -84.01 13.47
N THR A 19 -33.87 -84.04 13.93
CA THR A 19 -33.51 -84.71 15.20
C THR A 19 -33.04 -83.82 16.29
N SER A 20 -33.54 -82.58 16.40
CA SER A 20 -33.25 -81.67 17.48
C SER A 20 -34.53 -81.30 18.26
N CYS A 21 -35.21 -82.31 18.81
CA CYS A 21 -36.23 -82.02 19.78
C CYS A 21 -36.36 -83.24 20.74
N GLY A 22 -35.66 -83.25 21.84
CA GLY A 22 -35.79 -84.26 22.83
C GLY A 22 -34.77 -84.14 23.93
N GLY A 23 -34.90 -83.28 24.87
CA GLY A 23 -34.11 -83.16 26.06
C GLY A 23 -34.68 -82.11 27.03
N GLY A 24 -35.81 -82.46 27.67
CA GLY A 24 -36.37 -81.59 28.71
C GLY A 24 -35.41 -81.44 29.89
N LYS A 25 -34.74 -80.31 29.91
CA LYS A 25 -34.32 -79.71 31.18
C LYS A 25 -35.35 -78.61 31.48
N LYS A 26 -36.01 -78.77 32.65
CA LYS A 26 -36.82 -77.77 33.25
C LYS A 26 -35.93 -76.47 33.27
N GLY A 27 -36.04 -75.65 32.27
CA GLY A 27 -35.47 -74.34 32.34
C GLY A 27 -36.26 -73.53 33.34
N GLY A 28 -35.73 -73.37 34.51
CA GLY A 28 -36.22 -72.25 35.30
C GLY A 28 -36.15 -70.99 34.54
N LEU A 29 -37.16 -70.14 34.65
CA LEU A 29 -37.09 -68.79 34.19
C LEU A 29 -35.71 -68.22 34.47
N PRO A 30 -35.05 -67.56 33.56
CA PRO A 30 -33.81 -66.88 33.90
C PRO A 30 -34.12 -66.01 35.12
N ASN A 31 -33.45 -66.37 36.22
CA ASN A 31 -33.47 -65.45 37.36
C ASN A 31 -32.82 -64.19 36.89
N PHE A 32 -33.62 -63.22 36.67
CA PHE A 32 -33.17 -61.86 36.56
C PHE A 32 -32.67 -61.50 37.96
N GLY A 33 -31.45 -62.01 38.30
CA GLY A 33 -30.79 -61.62 39.48
C GLY A 33 -30.79 -60.12 39.57
N ASP A 34 -30.78 -59.62 40.75
CA ASP A 34 -30.60 -58.22 41.00
C ASP A 34 -29.25 -57.76 40.38
N ASP A 35 -29.25 -57.61 39.05
CA ASP A 35 -28.13 -56.99 38.38
C ASP A 35 -28.10 -55.52 38.84
N GLU A 36 -27.30 -55.29 39.83
CA GLU A 36 -27.05 -53.96 40.35
C GLU A 36 -26.34 -53.14 39.24
N PHE A 37 -27.12 -52.41 38.46
CA PHE A 37 -26.60 -51.55 37.44
C PHE A 37 -26.01 -50.31 38.10
N ALA A 38 -24.72 -50.07 37.86
CA ALA A 38 -24.09 -48.88 38.31
C ALA A 38 -24.73 -47.65 37.59
N VAL A 39 -25.56 -46.94 38.31
CA VAL A 39 -26.15 -45.69 37.81
C VAL A 39 -25.21 -44.53 38.10
N VAL A 40 -24.86 -43.81 37.11
CA VAL A 40 -24.11 -42.54 37.26
C VAL A 40 -25.12 -41.40 37.29
N THR A 41 -25.16 -40.69 38.40
CA THR A 41 -25.95 -39.47 38.49
C THR A 41 -25.30 -38.39 37.62
N ILE A 42 -26.00 -37.98 36.55
CA ILE A 42 -25.56 -36.90 35.69
C ILE A 42 -25.83 -35.58 36.41
N GLY A 43 -24.78 -34.99 36.89
CA GLY A 43 -24.83 -33.63 37.44
C GLY A 43 -24.52 -32.58 36.36
N THR A 44 -25.01 -31.37 36.53
CA THR A 44 -24.60 -30.21 35.73
C THR A 44 -23.22 -29.78 36.22
N THR A 45 -22.24 -29.78 35.31
CA THR A 45 -20.93 -29.19 35.55
C THR A 45 -20.76 -27.98 34.68
N SER A 46 -20.21 -26.91 35.20
CA SER A 46 -19.86 -25.75 34.39
C SER A 46 -18.51 -26.02 33.69
N ALA A 47 -18.54 -26.08 32.38
CA ALA A 47 -17.32 -26.13 31.57
C ALA A 47 -17.06 -24.76 31.01
N ALA A 48 -15.87 -24.20 31.26
CA ALA A 48 -15.44 -22.99 30.57
C ALA A 48 -14.96 -23.39 29.17
N LEU A 49 -15.75 -23.04 28.15
CA LEU A 49 -15.36 -23.21 26.77
C LEU A 49 -14.47 -22.02 26.36
N GLN A 50 -13.17 -22.24 26.24
CA GLN A 50 -12.26 -21.25 25.68
C GLN A 50 -12.20 -21.43 24.16
N THR A 51 -12.70 -20.42 23.44
CA THR A 51 -12.57 -20.36 21.98
C THR A 51 -11.55 -19.29 21.64
N THR A 52 -10.47 -19.68 20.98
CA THR A 52 -9.43 -18.75 20.51
C THR A 52 -9.79 -18.28 19.11
N TYR A 53 -9.97 -16.98 18.95
CA TYR A 53 -10.18 -16.37 17.65
C TYR A 53 -8.89 -15.70 17.18
N PRO A 54 -8.38 -16.05 15.99
CA PRO A 54 -7.25 -15.34 15.43
C PRO A 54 -7.68 -13.90 15.10
N ALA A 55 -6.97 -12.91 15.64
CA ALA A 55 -7.20 -11.52 15.37
C ALA A 55 -5.91 -10.87 14.85
N THR A 56 -6.02 -10.08 13.80
CA THR A 56 -4.92 -9.27 13.27
C THR A 56 -5.17 -7.81 13.65
N ILE A 57 -4.25 -7.22 14.40
CA ILE A 57 -4.29 -5.80 14.73
C ILE A 57 -3.69 -5.03 13.56
N LYS A 58 -4.44 -4.09 13.00
CA LYS A 58 -3.97 -3.16 11.96
C LYS A 58 -4.13 -1.74 12.47
N GLY A 59 -3.25 -0.84 12.01
CA GLY A 59 -3.43 0.59 12.23
C GLY A 59 -4.75 1.08 11.63
N ILE A 60 -5.35 2.11 12.24
CA ILE A 60 -6.55 2.77 11.71
C ILE A 60 -6.25 3.37 10.33
N GLN A 61 -5.01 3.84 10.15
CA GLN A 61 -4.51 4.40 8.90
C GLN A 61 -3.11 3.83 8.63
N ASP A 62 -2.95 3.19 7.49
CA ASP A 62 -1.68 2.70 6.99
C ASP A 62 -1.30 3.55 5.77
N VAL A 63 -0.19 4.28 5.86
CA VAL A 63 0.23 5.26 4.85
C VAL A 63 1.59 4.86 4.29
N GLU A 64 1.60 4.45 3.04
CA GLU A 64 2.84 4.20 2.31
C GLU A 64 3.46 5.51 1.84
N VAL A 65 4.65 5.84 2.33
CA VAL A 65 5.38 7.06 1.95
C VAL A 65 6.30 6.76 0.77
N ARG A 66 5.98 7.33 -0.41
CA ARG A 66 6.77 7.18 -1.64
C ARG A 66 7.44 8.50 -2.00
N PRO A 67 8.76 8.50 -2.29
CA PRO A 67 9.43 9.71 -2.77
C PRO A 67 8.94 10.10 -4.17
N LYS A 68 8.91 11.40 -4.44
CA LYS A 68 8.55 11.95 -5.76
C LYS A 68 9.75 12.08 -6.70
N VAL A 69 10.96 11.86 -6.19
CA VAL A 69 12.23 11.96 -6.94
C VAL A 69 13.01 10.67 -6.85
N SER A 70 13.81 10.39 -7.88
CA SER A 70 14.68 9.21 -7.94
C SER A 70 16.06 9.54 -7.39
N GLY A 71 16.68 8.61 -6.68
CA GLY A 71 18.04 8.77 -6.17
C GLY A 71 18.36 7.75 -5.09
N PHE A 72 19.58 7.79 -4.58
CA PHE A 72 20.01 6.93 -3.47
C PHE A 72 19.68 7.57 -2.15
N ILE A 73 19.26 6.77 -1.18
CA ILE A 73 19.03 7.24 0.20
C ILE A 73 20.39 7.52 0.83
N THR A 74 20.60 8.77 1.24
CA THR A 74 21.85 9.19 1.87
C THR A 74 21.79 9.04 3.38
N LYS A 75 20.62 9.30 3.98
CA LYS A 75 20.45 9.25 5.43
C LYS A 75 19.01 8.89 5.78
N VAL A 76 18.86 8.03 6.79
CA VAL A 76 17.58 7.71 7.44
C VAL A 76 17.60 8.35 8.83
N PHE A 77 16.53 9.04 9.20
CA PHE A 77 16.42 9.82 10.44
C PHE A 77 15.56 9.14 11.50
N VAL A 78 14.88 8.05 11.14
CA VAL A 78 13.90 7.35 11.99
C VAL A 78 14.23 5.88 12.09
N HIS A 79 13.73 5.24 13.14
CA HIS A 79 13.83 3.79 13.36
C HIS A 79 12.43 3.17 13.39
N GLU A 80 12.36 1.86 13.12
CA GLU A 80 11.12 1.10 13.25
C GLU A 80 10.57 1.20 14.68
N GLY A 81 9.26 1.38 14.82
CA GLY A 81 8.58 1.59 16.10
C GLY A 81 8.68 3.00 16.66
N GLN A 82 9.38 3.92 16.01
CA GLN A 82 9.50 5.31 16.47
C GLN A 82 8.23 6.11 16.17
N THR A 83 7.77 6.89 17.16
CA THR A 83 6.69 7.86 16.96
C THR A 83 7.22 9.09 16.23
N VAL A 84 6.53 9.50 15.18
CA VAL A 84 6.84 10.67 14.35
C VAL A 84 5.68 11.64 14.31
N SER A 85 6.00 12.92 14.19
CA SER A 85 5.03 13.99 13.96
C SER A 85 4.84 14.27 12.48
N ALA A 86 3.69 14.85 12.10
CA ALA A 86 3.47 15.34 10.74
C ALA A 86 4.54 16.36 10.35
N GLY A 87 5.12 16.21 9.15
CA GLY A 87 6.23 17.05 8.66
C GLY A 87 7.62 16.64 9.15
N GLN A 88 7.74 15.67 10.04
CA GLN A 88 9.05 15.19 10.51
C GLN A 88 9.81 14.51 9.36
N PRO A 89 11.11 14.81 9.13
CA PRO A 89 11.91 14.15 8.12
C PRO A 89 12.12 12.67 8.49
N LEU A 90 11.86 11.79 7.49
CA LEU A 90 12.02 10.34 7.60
C LEU A 90 13.36 9.90 7.02
N PHE A 91 13.67 10.34 5.81
CA PHE A 91 14.93 10.06 5.15
C PHE A 91 15.26 11.15 4.13
N SER A 92 16.53 11.22 3.73
CA SER A 92 16.99 12.11 2.66
C SER A 92 17.55 11.29 1.49
N ILE A 93 17.25 11.77 0.29
CA ILE A 93 17.75 11.28 -0.98
C ILE A 93 18.93 12.17 -1.39
N ASP A 94 19.88 11.63 -2.15
CA ASP A 94 20.97 12.39 -2.70
C ASP A 94 20.47 13.59 -3.50
N SER A 95 20.84 14.79 -3.05
CA SER A 95 20.37 16.06 -3.59
C SER A 95 21.39 16.79 -4.48
N GLU A 96 22.56 16.22 -4.72
CA GLU A 96 23.66 16.92 -5.40
C GLU A 96 23.25 17.34 -6.83
N THR A 97 22.64 16.43 -7.58
CA THR A 97 22.15 16.72 -8.94
C THR A 97 21.04 17.77 -8.96
N TYR A 98 20.13 17.72 -7.99
CA TYR A 98 19.02 18.68 -7.86
C TYR A 98 19.54 20.07 -7.43
N GLN A 99 20.53 20.14 -6.54
CA GLN A 99 21.21 21.39 -6.20
C GLN A 99 21.93 21.98 -7.41
N ALA A 100 22.59 21.18 -8.22
CA ALA A 100 23.22 21.64 -9.46
C ALA A 100 22.18 22.19 -10.45
N ALA A 101 21.02 21.54 -10.58
CA ALA A 101 19.91 22.03 -11.39
C ALA A 101 19.38 23.39 -10.89
N VAL A 102 19.23 23.57 -9.58
CA VAL A 102 18.82 24.86 -8.99
C VAL A 102 19.85 25.94 -9.28
N ARG A 103 21.16 25.66 -9.14
CA ARG A 103 22.21 26.63 -9.48
C ARG A 103 22.19 27.02 -10.94
N SER A 104 21.99 26.06 -11.84
CA SER A 104 21.88 26.30 -13.29
C SER A 104 20.67 27.15 -13.63
N ALA A 105 19.48 26.82 -13.09
CA ALA A 105 18.27 27.59 -13.29
C ALA A 105 18.39 29.03 -12.72
N ALA A 106 19.06 29.20 -11.56
CA ALA A 106 19.33 30.53 -11.00
C ALA A 106 20.23 31.37 -11.90
N ALA A 107 21.25 30.76 -12.50
CA ALA A 107 22.11 31.47 -13.47
C ALA A 107 21.33 31.90 -14.71
N ALA A 108 20.42 31.04 -15.22
CA ALA A 108 19.54 31.37 -16.35
C ALA A 108 18.61 32.57 -16.03
N VAL A 109 18.07 32.63 -14.81
CA VAL A 109 17.27 33.81 -14.35
C VAL A 109 18.11 35.07 -14.36
N ASN A 110 19.35 35.02 -13.87
CA ASN A 110 20.23 36.21 -13.85
C ASN A 110 20.55 36.68 -15.29
N THR A 111 20.78 35.76 -16.22
CA THR A 111 20.99 36.09 -17.63
C THR A 111 19.74 36.75 -18.26
N ALA A 112 18.56 36.15 -18.02
CA ALA A 112 17.31 36.70 -18.52
C ALA A 112 17.02 38.09 -17.93
N LYS A 113 17.30 38.32 -16.65
CA LYS A 113 17.17 39.64 -15.98
C LYS A 113 18.12 40.68 -16.60
N ALA A 114 19.36 40.30 -16.89
CA ALA A 114 20.31 41.19 -17.56
C ALA A 114 19.81 41.58 -18.97
N GLN A 115 19.29 40.65 -19.76
CA GLN A 115 18.71 40.88 -21.07
C GLN A 115 17.47 41.81 -20.98
N ALA A 116 16.57 41.55 -20.02
CA ALA A 116 15.40 42.36 -19.79
C ALA A 116 15.76 43.80 -19.38
N ASN A 117 16.83 43.96 -18.56
CA ASN A 117 17.32 45.29 -18.20
C ASN A 117 17.89 46.05 -19.42
N THR A 118 18.66 45.36 -20.28
CA THR A 118 19.13 45.98 -21.53
C THR A 118 17.98 46.41 -22.45
N ALA A 119 16.98 45.53 -22.64
CA ALA A 119 15.79 45.84 -23.44
C ALA A 119 14.97 46.98 -22.81
N LYS A 120 14.89 47.05 -21.49
CA LYS A 120 14.25 48.14 -20.76
C LYS A 120 14.94 49.47 -21.02
N LEU A 121 16.27 49.54 -20.91
CA LEU A 121 17.04 50.76 -21.19
C LEU A 121 16.87 51.21 -22.61
N THR A 122 16.87 50.30 -23.59
CA THR A 122 16.60 50.62 -25.00
C THR A 122 15.22 51.19 -25.17
N TYR A 123 14.19 50.59 -24.57
CA TYR A 123 12.82 51.11 -24.61
C TYR A 123 12.72 52.50 -23.97
N GLU A 124 13.31 52.74 -22.83
CA GLU A 124 13.31 54.02 -22.13
C GLU A 124 14.00 55.11 -22.94
N ASN A 125 15.12 54.78 -23.60
CA ASN A 125 15.82 55.72 -24.49
C ASN A 125 14.97 56.06 -25.74
N ASN A 126 14.41 55.02 -26.39
CA ASN A 126 13.54 55.24 -27.55
C ASN A 126 12.29 56.05 -27.18
N LYS A 127 11.76 55.85 -25.97
CA LYS A 127 10.65 56.66 -25.47
C LYS A 127 11.01 58.14 -25.37
N LYS A 128 12.19 58.50 -24.83
CA LYS A 128 12.70 59.86 -24.75
C LYS A 128 12.89 60.48 -26.16
N LEU A 129 13.43 59.71 -27.13
CA LEU A 129 13.61 60.14 -28.50
C LEU A 129 12.28 60.33 -29.22
N PHE A 130 11.29 59.49 -28.94
CA PHE A 130 9.94 59.65 -29.48
C PHE A 130 9.27 60.89 -28.91
N ASP A 131 9.35 61.14 -27.61
CA ASP A 131 8.82 62.34 -26.96
C ASP A 131 9.47 63.61 -27.52
N SER A 132 10.73 63.53 -27.92
CA SER A 132 11.45 64.60 -28.62
C SER A 132 11.18 64.65 -30.14
N LYS A 133 10.27 63.78 -30.68
CA LYS A 133 9.90 63.70 -32.11
C LYS A 133 11.07 63.32 -33.04
N ILE A 134 12.09 62.64 -32.52
CA ILE A 134 13.27 62.20 -33.28
C ILE A 134 13.01 60.90 -33.99
N ILE A 135 12.25 59.97 -33.36
CA ILE A 135 11.91 58.66 -33.92
C ILE A 135 10.43 58.49 -34.12
N GLY A 136 10.03 57.55 -34.99
CA GLY A 136 8.63 57.24 -35.31
C GLY A 136 8.03 56.26 -34.30
N GLN A 137 6.69 56.12 -34.37
CA GLN A 137 5.92 55.20 -33.53
C GLN A 137 6.34 53.74 -33.72
N TYR A 138 6.83 53.35 -34.90
CA TYR A 138 7.27 52.01 -35.22
C TYR A 138 8.45 51.58 -34.36
N GLU A 139 9.49 52.42 -34.26
CA GLU A 139 10.70 52.17 -33.49
C GLU A 139 10.38 52.04 -31.99
N LEU A 140 9.50 52.91 -31.47
CA LEU A 140 9.04 52.83 -30.08
C LEU A 140 8.29 51.52 -29.82
N SER A 141 7.36 51.14 -30.72
CA SER A 141 6.59 49.89 -30.59
C SER A 141 7.48 48.66 -30.67
N THR A 142 8.48 48.67 -31.52
CA THR A 142 9.46 47.57 -31.65
C THR A 142 10.28 47.41 -30.38
N ALA A 143 10.76 48.51 -29.78
CA ALA A 143 11.48 48.48 -28.50
C ALA A 143 10.57 48.04 -27.35
N ALA A 144 9.31 48.48 -27.33
CA ALA A 144 8.34 48.02 -26.32
C ALA A 144 8.07 46.51 -26.39
N ASN A 145 7.88 45.99 -27.62
CA ASN A 145 7.69 44.55 -27.84
C ASN A 145 8.94 43.74 -27.43
N SER A 146 10.13 44.25 -27.75
CA SER A 146 11.39 43.61 -27.35
C SER A 146 11.52 43.54 -25.84
N TYR A 147 11.19 44.63 -25.11
CA TYR A 147 11.17 44.64 -23.67
C TYR A 147 10.10 43.68 -23.08
N ALA A 148 8.91 43.66 -23.66
CA ALA A 148 7.85 42.74 -23.25
C ALA A 148 8.26 41.28 -23.43
N THR A 149 8.91 40.94 -24.54
CA THR A 149 9.45 39.60 -24.80
C THR A 149 10.54 39.21 -23.78
N ALA A 150 11.48 40.13 -23.52
CA ALA A 150 12.54 39.87 -22.51
C ALA A 150 11.95 39.71 -21.10
N LYS A 151 10.91 40.47 -20.74
CA LYS A 151 10.19 40.31 -19.48
C LYS A 151 9.47 38.96 -19.40
N ALA A 152 8.86 38.48 -20.48
CA ALA A 152 8.26 37.14 -20.53
C ALA A 152 9.30 36.06 -20.36
N GLN A 153 10.52 36.22 -20.91
CA GLN A 153 11.63 35.29 -20.74
C GLN A 153 12.08 35.22 -19.29
N VAL A 154 12.11 36.33 -18.54
CA VAL A 154 12.37 36.33 -17.09
C VAL A 154 11.32 35.49 -16.37
N ALA A 155 10.03 35.71 -16.65
CA ALA A 155 8.97 34.94 -16.01
C ALA A 155 9.09 33.43 -16.29
N GLN A 156 9.45 33.06 -17.51
CA GLN A 156 9.68 31.67 -17.89
C GLN A 156 10.84 31.03 -17.11
N THR A 157 11.97 31.73 -17.00
CA THR A 157 13.16 31.22 -16.27
C THR A 157 12.92 31.21 -14.76
N GLU A 158 12.16 32.14 -14.21
CA GLU A 158 11.75 32.12 -12.79
C GLU A 158 10.83 30.94 -12.49
N ALA A 159 9.91 30.57 -13.38
CA ALA A 159 9.09 29.38 -13.25
C ALA A 159 9.95 28.10 -13.30
N ALA A 160 10.94 28.02 -14.17
CA ALA A 160 11.88 26.91 -14.22
C ALA A 160 12.71 26.79 -12.92
N LEU A 161 13.16 27.93 -12.36
CA LEU A 161 13.85 27.95 -11.06
C LEU A 161 12.94 27.47 -9.92
N ALA A 162 11.67 27.88 -9.90
CA ALA A 162 10.69 27.44 -8.93
C ALA A 162 10.51 25.92 -8.98
N SER A 163 10.36 25.36 -10.18
CA SER A 163 10.25 23.90 -10.38
C SER A 163 11.51 23.15 -9.90
N ALA A 164 12.71 23.66 -10.21
CA ALA A 164 13.94 23.04 -9.75
C ALA A 164 14.09 23.07 -8.22
N ARG A 165 13.66 24.16 -7.58
CA ARG A 165 13.63 24.27 -6.11
C ARG A 165 12.64 23.29 -5.48
N GLU A 166 11.47 23.13 -6.09
CA GLU A 166 10.47 22.20 -5.62
C GLU A 166 10.99 20.75 -5.69
N GLN A 167 11.65 20.36 -6.77
CA GLN A 167 12.30 19.05 -6.90
C GLN A 167 13.37 18.83 -5.82
N LEU A 168 14.13 19.85 -5.48
CA LEU A 168 15.10 19.80 -4.39
C LEU A 168 14.43 19.57 -3.02
N THR A 169 13.27 20.18 -2.76
CA THR A 169 12.53 19.93 -1.51
C THR A 169 12.05 18.51 -1.39
N TRP A 170 11.72 17.86 -2.51
CA TRP A 170 11.30 16.45 -2.53
C TRP A 170 12.43 15.45 -2.21
N CYS A 171 13.69 15.89 -2.22
CA CYS A 171 14.80 15.06 -1.77
C CYS A 171 14.77 14.77 -0.26
N THR A 172 14.05 15.57 0.53
CA THR A 172 13.79 15.30 1.94
C THR A 172 12.36 14.81 2.08
N VAL A 173 12.22 13.53 2.39
CA VAL A 173 10.92 12.91 2.54
C VAL A 173 10.46 13.05 3.98
N THR A 174 9.27 13.60 4.17
CA THR A 174 8.67 13.89 5.48
C THR A 174 7.41 13.07 5.69
N SER A 175 7.04 12.85 6.95
CA SER A 175 5.80 12.17 7.30
C SER A 175 4.59 13.04 6.98
N PRO A 176 3.56 12.52 6.28
CA PRO A 176 2.33 13.27 6.01
C PRO A 176 1.41 13.38 7.25
N SER A 177 1.55 12.49 8.22
CA SER A 177 0.72 12.42 9.42
C SER A 177 1.56 12.05 10.64
N ALA A 178 1.03 12.31 11.83
CA ALA A 178 1.60 11.76 13.06
C ALA A 178 1.25 10.27 13.17
N GLY A 179 2.20 9.46 13.64
CA GLY A 179 2.02 8.02 13.78
C GLY A 179 3.28 7.30 14.24
N VAL A 180 3.31 6.00 14.05
CA VAL A 180 4.46 5.13 14.32
C VAL A 180 4.98 4.61 12.99
N VAL A 181 6.29 4.61 12.81
CA VAL A 181 6.98 4.10 11.61
C VAL A 181 7.10 2.59 11.65
#